data_75111b3821298d782df5d227409b4b51
#
_entry.id   75111b3821298d782df5d227409b4b51
#
_cell.length_a   1.000
_cell.length_b   1.000
_cell.length_c   1.000
_cell.angle_alpha   90.00
_cell.angle_beta   90.00
_cell.angle_gamma   90.00
#
_symmetry.space_group_name_H-M   'P 1'
#
loop_
_entity.id
_entity.type
_entity.pdbx_description
1 polymer ?
#
loop_
_entity_poly.entity_id
_entity_poly.type
_entity_poly.pdbx_seq_one_letter_code
_entity_poly.pdbx_strand_id
1 'polypeptide(L)'
;MSKLITKIQNRLKEDEIKKTIILPEAEDERVLKAALRVLEDNIINIILVGDNEKIVENLNNDNINEKSLDIDKYIKDGSLKIYDVEKEETLYNKLSTYLYDLRKHKGLTLEEAEKLAKDEVYFGILMLKKGLADGLVSGAIHSTKDTLKPTLQIIGVDKNKSNIVSSFFIMEMPENRDNTKNILKYDEYIFSDAGLVENPTEDQLVDIAKASRNSYENIIGETSYTAMLSYSTMGSASSPLVEKVQNATRKLKEENIPNVDGELQLDAAIMEDIAKSKAKGSTVAGKANTLIFPDLNAGNIGYKLVQRFANANAYGPLCQGLNMPVNDLSRGSTVDDIYGVIYITAVQSN
;
A
#
# COMPACT_ATOMS: atom_id res chain seq x y z
N MET A 1 -17.13 -5.20 10.25
CA MET A 1 -16.50 -4.32 9.23
C MET A 1 -15.31 -3.65 9.91
N SER A 2 -14.18 -3.47 9.24
CA SER A 2 -12.99 -2.82 9.79
C SER A 2 -13.29 -1.36 10.17
N LYS A 3 -12.81 -0.92 11.34
CA LYS A 3 -12.94 0.48 11.77
C LYS A 3 -12.13 1.40 10.86
N LEU A 4 -10.92 0.96 10.48
CA LEU A 4 -10.05 1.68 9.58
C LEU A 4 -10.75 1.95 8.24
N ILE A 5 -11.30 0.90 7.62
CA ILE A 5 -11.98 1.06 6.32
C ILE A 5 -13.21 1.95 6.45
N THR A 6 -13.98 1.83 7.53
CA THR A 6 -15.12 2.73 7.79
C THR A 6 -14.68 4.20 7.92
N LYS A 7 -13.58 4.46 8.63
CA LYS A 7 -12.98 5.80 8.77
C LYS A 7 -12.55 6.37 7.40
N ILE A 8 -11.89 5.54 6.58
CA ILE A 8 -11.48 5.90 5.22
C ILE A 8 -12.69 6.20 4.32
N GLN A 9 -13.71 5.34 4.35
CA GLN A 9 -14.95 5.55 3.60
C GLN A 9 -15.64 6.87 3.95
N ASN A 10 -15.70 7.22 5.22
CA ASN A 10 -16.31 8.48 5.66
C ASN A 10 -15.54 9.69 5.13
N ARG A 11 -14.20 9.64 5.11
CA ARG A 11 -13.37 10.69 4.50
C ARG A 11 -13.62 10.83 3.00
N LEU A 12 -13.63 9.71 2.27
CA LEU A 12 -13.83 9.71 0.82
C LEU A 12 -15.23 10.15 0.40
N LYS A 13 -16.24 10.02 1.29
CA LYS A 13 -17.59 10.57 1.04
C LYS A 13 -17.66 12.09 1.09
N GLU A 14 -16.68 12.75 1.73
CA GLU A 14 -16.58 14.20 1.80
C GLU A 14 -15.92 14.78 0.53
N ASP A 15 -15.27 13.95 -0.30
CA ASP A 15 -14.65 14.38 -1.55
C ASP A 15 -15.73 14.77 -2.57
N GLU A 16 -15.58 15.93 -3.24
CA GLU A 16 -16.52 16.40 -4.28
C GLU A 16 -16.54 15.46 -5.50
N ILE A 17 -15.41 14.81 -5.80
CA ILE A 17 -15.23 13.89 -6.93
C ILE A 17 -14.80 12.54 -6.42
N LYS A 18 -15.56 11.51 -6.79
CA LYS A 18 -15.21 10.13 -6.46
C LYS A 18 -13.89 9.73 -7.10
N LYS A 19 -13.03 9.11 -6.31
CA LYS A 19 -11.79 8.51 -6.80
C LYS A 19 -12.09 7.32 -7.70
N THR A 20 -11.20 7.06 -8.64
CA THR A 20 -11.29 5.94 -9.58
C THR A 20 -10.08 5.03 -9.42
N ILE A 21 -10.30 3.74 -9.17
CA ILE A 21 -9.24 2.75 -8.98
C ILE A 21 -9.26 1.71 -10.10
N ILE A 22 -8.09 1.44 -10.69
CA ILE A 22 -7.88 0.41 -11.72
C ILE A 22 -7.57 -0.93 -11.06
N LEU A 23 -8.22 -1.97 -11.56
CA LEU A 23 -8.00 -3.36 -11.20
C LEU A 23 -7.70 -4.16 -12.48
N PRO A 24 -6.42 -4.40 -12.81
CA PRO A 24 -6.04 -5.03 -14.08
C PRO A 24 -6.13 -6.56 -14.07
N GLU A 25 -6.51 -7.18 -12.96
CA GLU A 25 -6.64 -8.64 -12.81
C GLU A 25 -8.11 -9.06 -12.72
N ALA A 26 -8.92 -8.56 -13.65
CA ALA A 26 -10.38 -8.77 -13.66
C ALA A 26 -10.81 -10.22 -14.02
N GLU A 27 -9.87 -11.13 -14.26
CA GLU A 27 -10.13 -12.57 -14.39
C GLU A 27 -10.19 -13.29 -13.02
N ASP A 28 -9.66 -12.69 -11.95
CA ASP A 28 -9.68 -13.27 -10.61
C ASP A 28 -11.03 -12.96 -9.92
N GLU A 29 -11.72 -14.03 -9.50
CA GLU A 29 -13.03 -13.92 -8.82
C GLU A 29 -12.97 -13.08 -7.55
N ARG A 30 -11.86 -13.09 -6.81
CA ARG A 30 -11.69 -12.30 -5.58
C ARG A 30 -11.66 -10.81 -5.90
N VAL A 31 -11.00 -10.45 -7.01
CA VAL A 31 -10.94 -9.07 -7.50
C VAL A 31 -12.33 -8.59 -7.91
N LEU A 32 -13.07 -9.42 -8.66
CA LEU A 32 -14.45 -9.10 -9.06
C LEU A 32 -15.39 -8.96 -7.85
N LYS A 33 -15.33 -9.88 -6.88
CA LYS A 33 -16.12 -9.80 -5.63
C LYS A 33 -15.80 -8.52 -4.84
N ALA A 34 -14.52 -8.16 -4.73
CA ALA A 34 -14.11 -6.93 -4.06
C ALA A 34 -14.61 -5.69 -4.82
N ALA A 35 -14.50 -5.68 -6.16
CA ALA A 35 -15.01 -4.60 -7.01
C ALA A 35 -16.54 -4.40 -6.83
N LEU A 36 -17.33 -5.48 -6.83
CA LEU A 36 -18.78 -5.42 -6.60
C LEU A 36 -19.12 -4.81 -5.24
N ARG A 37 -18.41 -5.17 -4.18
CA ARG A 37 -18.61 -4.58 -2.85
C ARG A 37 -18.31 -3.08 -2.83
N VAL A 38 -17.25 -2.66 -3.51
CA VAL A 38 -16.89 -1.22 -3.64
C VAL A 38 -17.97 -0.46 -4.42
N LEU A 39 -18.50 -1.05 -5.51
CA LEU A 39 -19.58 -0.46 -6.30
C LEU A 39 -20.87 -0.34 -5.49
N GLU A 40 -21.21 -1.34 -4.69
CA GLU A 40 -22.36 -1.30 -3.77
C GLU A 40 -22.27 -0.14 -2.77
N ASP A 41 -21.09 0.13 -2.21
CA ASP A 41 -20.86 1.26 -1.32
C ASP A 41 -21.04 2.62 -2.00
N ASN A 42 -20.89 2.67 -3.31
CA ASN A 42 -21.06 3.87 -4.15
C ASN A 42 -20.18 5.07 -3.74
N ILE A 43 -18.95 4.79 -3.26
CA ILE A 43 -18.00 5.80 -2.81
C ILE A 43 -16.86 6.00 -3.81
N ILE A 44 -16.41 4.92 -4.44
CA ILE A 44 -15.29 4.88 -5.39
C ILE A 44 -15.76 4.32 -6.72
N ASN A 45 -15.22 4.81 -7.83
CA ASN A 45 -15.42 4.25 -9.16
C ASN A 45 -14.34 3.19 -9.44
N ILE A 46 -14.70 2.19 -10.22
CA ILE A 46 -13.82 1.07 -10.59
C ILE A 46 -13.60 1.04 -12.10
N ILE A 47 -12.35 0.83 -12.49
CA ILE A 47 -11.97 0.42 -13.83
C ILE A 47 -11.47 -1.01 -13.78
N LEU A 48 -12.08 -1.91 -14.53
CA LEU A 48 -11.60 -3.26 -14.79
C LEU A 48 -10.88 -3.29 -16.13
N VAL A 49 -9.77 -4.01 -16.22
CA VAL A 49 -9.04 -4.23 -17.48
C VAL A 49 -9.02 -5.72 -17.78
N GLY A 50 -9.39 -6.09 -19.01
CA GLY A 50 -9.43 -7.46 -19.49
C GLY A 50 -10.51 -7.68 -20.53
N ASP A 51 -10.77 -8.95 -20.88
CA ASP A 51 -11.80 -9.34 -21.84
C ASP A 51 -13.20 -8.92 -21.35
N ASN A 52 -13.81 -7.94 -22.01
CA ASN A 52 -15.08 -7.34 -21.60
C ASN A 52 -16.21 -8.38 -21.51
N GLU A 53 -16.30 -9.31 -22.45
CA GLU A 53 -17.39 -10.29 -22.48
C GLU A 53 -17.30 -11.24 -21.29
N LYS A 54 -16.09 -11.75 -21.02
CA LYS A 54 -15.83 -12.63 -19.86
C LYS A 54 -16.03 -11.90 -18.53
N ILE A 55 -15.59 -10.65 -18.43
CA ILE A 55 -15.76 -9.86 -17.19
C ILE A 55 -17.26 -9.66 -16.92
N VAL A 56 -18.06 -9.26 -17.92
CA VAL A 56 -19.49 -9.06 -17.74
C VAL A 56 -20.21 -10.37 -17.43
N GLU A 57 -19.83 -11.47 -18.09
CA GLU A 57 -20.36 -12.81 -17.78
C GLU A 57 -20.07 -13.19 -16.33
N ASN A 58 -18.81 -13.03 -15.88
CA ASN A 58 -18.43 -13.33 -14.50
C ASN A 58 -19.14 -12.42 -13.48
N LEU A 59 -19.27 -11.12 -13.76
CA LEU A 59 -19.98 -10.19 -12.88
C LEU A 59 -21.49 -10.48 -12.76
N ASN A 60 -22.08 -11.19 -13.74
CA ASN A 60 -23.46 -11.64 -13.68
C ASN A 60 -23.61 -13.09 -13.13
N ASN A 61 -22.52 -13.75 -12.78
CA ASN A 61 -22.55 -15.08 -12.17
C ASN A 61 -22.94 -14.98 -10.68
N ASP A 62 -23.98 -15.74 -10.28
CA ASP A 62 -24.51 -15.74 -8.90
C ASP A 62 -23.45 -16.05 -7.83
N ASN A 63 -22.43 -16.84 -8.15
CA ASN A 63 -21.33 -17.15 -7.21
C ASN A 63 -20.41 -15.96 -6.96
N ILE A 64 -20.38 -14.97 -7.87
CA ILE A 64 -19.58 -13.74 -7.77
C ILE A 64 -20.48 -12.60 -7.30
N ASN A 65 -21.60 -12.40 -7.95
CA ASN A 65 -22.62 -11.38 -7.65
C ASN A 65 -23.71 -11.93 -6.71
N GLU A 66 -23.30 -12.35 -5.53
CA GLU A 66 -24.19 -12.98 -4.52
C GLU A 66 -25.40 -12.10 -4.13
N LYS A 67 -25.29 -10.78 -4.34
CA LYS A 67 -26.35 -9.81 -4.04
C LYS A 67 -27.20 -9.41 -5.24
N SER A 68 -26.97 -10.02 -6.40
CA SER A 68 -27.66 -9.73 -7.65
C SER A 68 -27.67 -8.23 -8.00
N LEU A 69 -26.51 -7.58 -7.88
CA LEU A 69 -26.34 -6.18 -8.25
C LEU A 69 -26.55 -5.99 -9.76
N ASP A 70 -27.20 -4.90 -10.14
CA ASP A 70 -27.44 -4.53 -11.54
C ASP A 70 -26.15 -3.93 -12.16
N ILE A 71 -25.37 -4.75 -12.86
CA ILE A 71 -24.10 -4.37 -13.48
C ILE A 71 -24.30 -3.30 -14.56
N ASP A 72 -25.37 -3.40 -15.35
CA ASP A 72 -25.67 -2.44 -16.40
C ASP A 72 -25.89 -1.04 -15.84
N LYS A 73 -26.45 -0.93 -14.64
CA LYS A 73 -26.61 0.35 -13.95
C LYS A 73 -25.27 1.01 -13.68
N TYR A 74 -24.29 0.27 -13.12
CA TYR A 74 -22.96 0.82 -12.80
C TYR A 74 -22.16 1.19 -14.06
N ILE A 75 -22.36 0.46 -15.16
CA ILE A 75 -21.76 0.81 -16.46
C ILE A 75 -22.41 2.10 -17.00
N LYS A 76 -23.73 2.24 -16.94
CA LYS A 76 -24.47 3.41 -17.47
C LYS A 76 -24.17 4.69 -16.69
N ASP A 77 -24.06 4.62 -15.37
CA ASP A 77 -23.76 5.79 -14.52
C ASP A 77 -22.25 6.12 -14.46
N GLY A 78 -21.40 5.26 -15.04
CA GLY A 78 -19.97 5.44 -15.14
C GLY A 78 -19.17 5.05 -13.87
N SER A 79 -19.84 4.48 -12.86
CA SER A 79 -19.18 3.96 -11.66
C SER A 79 -18.31 2.74 -11.94
N LEU A 80 -18.67 1.95 -12.97
CA LEU A 80 -17.89 0.85 -13.51
C LEU A 80 -17.54 1.12 -14.97
N LYS A 81 -16.25 1.02 -15.29
CA LYS A 81 -15.77 0.98 -16.68
C LYS A 81 -14.97 -0.30 -16.89
N ILE A 82 -15.10 -0.89 -18.08
CA ILE A 82 -14.34 -2.07 -18.48
C ILE A 82 -13.58 -1.71 -19.74
N TYR A 83 -12.28 -1.93 -19.73
CA TYR A 83 -11.40 -1.70 -20.88
C TYR A 83 -10.82 -3.03 -21.37
N ASP A 84 -11.18 -3.38 -22.59
CA ASP A 84 -10.66 -4.53 -23.31
C ASP A 84 -9.50 -4.06 -24.20
N VAL A 85 -8.29 -4.45 -23.84
CA VAL A 85 -7.07 -3.97 -24.52
C VAL A 85 -7.11 -4.25 -26.03
N GLU A 86 -7.74 -5.37 -26.45
CA GLU A 86 -7.83 -5.74 -27.87
C GLU A 86 -8.91 -4.96 -28.64
N LYS A 87 -9.92 -4.44 -27.93
CA LYS A 87 -11.03 -3.66 -28.53
C LYS A 87 -10.79 -2.14 -28.47
N GLU A 88 -9.89 -1.68 -27.59
CA GLU A 88 -9.58 -0.26 -27.37
C GLU A 88 -8.44 0.28 -28.27
N GLU A 89 -8.48 0.01 -29.57
CA GLU A 89 -7.39 0.32 -30.51
C GLU A 89 -6.86 1.75 -30.42
N THR A 90 -7.75 2.75 -30.33
CA THR A 90 -7.34 4.16 -30.23
C THR A 90 -6.57 4.46 -28.95
N LEU A 91 -7.04 3.96 -27.80
CA LEU A 91 -6.38 4.16 -26.51
C LEU A 91 -5.09 3.36 -26.47
N TYR A 92 -5.12 2.11 -26.89
CA TYR A 92 -3.93 1.24 -27.00
C TYR A 92 -2.80 1.89 -27.78
N ASN A 93 -3.09 2.41 -29.00
CA ASN A 93 -2.08 3.08 -29.85
C ASN A 93 -1.48 4.33 -29.17
N LYS A 94 -2.29 5.09 -28.45
CA LYS A 94 -1.81 6.24 -27.67
C LYS A 94 -0.91 5.82 -26.50
N LEU A 95 -1.29 4.76 -25.78
CA LEU A 95 -0.56 4.29 -24.61
C LEU A 95 0.75 3.59 -25.00
N SER A 96 0.77 2.76 -26.06
CA SER A 96 1.98 2.10 -26.56
C SER A 96 2.99 3.11 -27.11
N THR A 97 2.55 4.10 -27.88
CA THR A 97 3.40 5.21 -28.34
C THR A 97 3.95 6.01 -27.16
N TYR A 98 3.14 6.28 -26.14
CA TYR A 98 3.60 6.98 -24.94
C TYR A 98 4.66 6.17 -24.18
N LEU A 99 4.49 4.85 -24.03
CA LEU A 99 5.47 3.96 -23.40
C LEU A 99 6.80 3.98 -24.19
N TYR A 100 6.72 3.89 -25.51
CA TYR A 100 7.90 4.04 -26.38
C TYR A 100 8.63 5.36 -26.14
N ASP A 101 7.92 6.49 -26.21
CA ASP A 101 8.51 7.81 -26.01
C ASP A 101 9.15 7.97 -24.63
N LEU A 102 8.51 7.43 -23.60
CA LEU A 102 9.02 7.44 -22.24
C LEU A 102 10.32 6.62 -22.08
N ARG A 103 10.47 5.52 -22.84
CA ARG A 103 11.52 4.52 -22.61
C ARG A 103 12.51 4.32 -23.75
N LYS A 104 12.33 4.95 -24.93
CA LYS A 104 13.25 4.84 -26.09
C LYS A 104 14.69 5.20 -25.75
N HIS A 105 14.92 6.15 -24.83
CA HIS A 105 16.24 6.51 -24.35
C HIS A 105 16.92 5.42 -23.49
N LYS A 106 16.18 4.38 -23.08
CA LYS A 106 16.65 3.17 -22.40
C LYS A 106 16.72 1.96 -23.36
N GLY A 107 16.54 2.17 -24.66
CA GLY A 107 16.64 1.15 -25.69
C GLY A 107 15.33 0.41 -26.00
N LEU A 108 14.16 0.81 -25.45
CA LEU A 108 12.88 0.20 -25.80
C LEU A 108 12.54 0.54 -27.26
N THR A 109 12.20 -0.48 -28.04
CA THR A 109 11.69 -0.31 -29.42
C THR A 109 10.18 -0.08 -29.42
N LEU A 110 9.64 0.43 -30.54
CA LEU A 110 8.19 0.61 -30.67
C LEU A 110 7.46 -0.74 -30.62
N GLU A 111 7.96 -1.76 -31.31
CA GLU A 111 7.40 -3.11 -31.30
C GLU A 111 7.36 -3.72 -29.89
N GLU A 112 8.42 -3.53 -29.10
CA GLU A 112 8.44 -3.96 -27.71
C GLU A 112 7.43 -3.18 -26.84
N ALA A 113 7.29 -1.87 -27.06
CA ALA A 113 6.32 -1.05 -26.36
C ALA A 113 4.88 -1.47 -26.68
N GLU A 114 4.58 -1.76 -27.94
CA GLU A 114 3.29 -2.29 -28.38
C GLU A 114 3.00 -3.65 -27.74
N LYS A 115 3.99 -4.54 -27.70
CA LYS A 115 3.84 -5.85 -27.03
C LYS A 115 3.57 -5.71 -25.53
N LEU A 116 4.33 -4.83 -24.83
CA LEU A 116 4.15 -4.60 -23.40
C LEU A 116 2.80 -3.95 -23.08
N ALA A 117 2.33 -3.02 -23.93
CA ALA A 117 1.04 -2.35 -23.72
C ALA A 117 -0.17 -3.28 -23.91
N LYS A 118 0.01 -4.51 -24.41
CA LYS A 118 -1.03 -5.56 -24.44
C LYS A 118 -1.22 -6.25 -23.08
N ASP A 119 -0.22 -6.18 -22.24
CA ASP A 119 -0.32 -6.69 -20.87
C ASP A 119 -1.25 -5.79 -20.04
N GLU A 120 -2.21 -6.37 -19.35
CA GLU A 120 -3.27 -5.64 -18.64
C GLU A 120 -2.72 -4.77 -17.50
N VAL A 121 -1.63 -5.23 -16.82
CA VAL A 121 -0.97 -4.46 -15.77
C VAL A 121 -0.24 -3.26 -16.36
N TYR A 122 0.52 -3.45 -17.46
CA TYR A 122 1.14 -2.33 -18.18
C TYR A 122 0.10 -1.34 -18.69
N PHE A 123 -0.99 -1.84 -19.29
CA PHE A 123 -2.08 -1.00 -19.80
C PHE A 123 -2.71 -0.17 -18.68
N GLY A 124 -3.06 -0.80 -17.56
CA GLY A 124 -3.62 -0.12 -16.39
C GLY A 124 -2.68 0.94 -15.82
N ILE A 125 -1.37 0.64 -15.69
CA ILE A 125 -0.37 1.60 -15.21
C ILE A 125 -0.20 2.78 -16.18
N LEU A 126 -0.27 2.54 -17.49
CA LEU A 126 -0.23 3.59 -18.50
C LEU A 126 -1.49 4.47 -18.45
N MET A 127 -2.67 3.87 -18.24
CA MET A 127 -3.92 4.61 -18.00
C MET A 127 -3.81 5.51 -16.76
N LEU A 128 -3.30 4.96 -15.65
CA LEU A 128 -3.05 5.71 -14.41
C LEU A 128 -2.11 6.89 -14.69
N LYS A 129 -0.99 6.67 -15.38
CA LYS A 129 -0.03 7.72 -15.74
C LYS A 129 -0.63 8.82 -16.60
N LYS A 130 -1.65 8.51 -17.40
CA LYS A 130 -2.39 9.48 -18.23
C LYS A 130 -3.52 10.17 -17.47
N GLY A 131 -3.70 9.91 -16.19
CA GLY A 131 -4.73 10.55 -15.37
C GLY A 131 -6.15 10.05 -15.65
N LEU A 132 -6.30 8.82 -16.15
CA LEU A 132 -7.61 8.19 -16.36
C LEU A 132 -8.16 7.57 -15.06
N ALA A 133 -7.32 7.48 -14.04
CA ALA A 133 -7.66 7.02 -12.70
C ALA A 133 -6.74 7.65 -11.65
N ASP A 134 -7.06 7.46 -10.38
CA ASP A 134 -6.34 8.00 -9.22
C ASP A 134 -5.38 6.99 -8.60
N GLY A 135 -5.59 5.69 -8.81
CA GLY A 135 -4.73 4.63 -8.29
C GLY A 135 -4.95 3.30 -8.99
N LEU A 136 -4.08 2.34 -8.68
CA LEU A 136 -4.14 0.98 -9.23
C LEU A 136 -3.83 -0.05 -8.13
N VAL A 137 -4.56 -1.17 -8.14
CA VAL A 137 -4.33 -2.33 -7.27
C VAL A 137 -4.17 -3.57 -8.13
N SER A 138 -3.04 -4.28 -7.99
CA SER A 138 -2.71 -5.50 -8.71
C SER A 138 -1.98 -6.49 -7.77
N GLY A 139 -1.61 -7.67 -8.21
CA GLY A 139 -0.82 -8.66 -7.47
C GLY A 139 -1.64 -9.84 -6.93
N ALA A 140 -2.94 -9.90 -7.22
CA ALA A 140 -3.77 -11.07 -6.83
C ALA A 140 -3.32 -12.36 -7.55
N ILE A 141 -2.88 -12.25 -8.80
CA ILE A 141 -2.35 -13.34 -9.63
C ILE A 141 -0.94 -13.09 -10.13
N HIS A 142 -0.57 -11.86 -10.44
CA HIS A 142 0.76 -11.49 -10.88
C HIS A 142 1.80 -11.54 -9.75
N SER A 143 3.07 -11.71 -10.11
CA SER A 143 4.15 -11.59 -9.13
C SER A 143 4.45 -10.11 -8.80
N THR A 144 5.01 -9.86 -7.62
CA THR A 144 5.51 -8.53 -7.25
C THR A 144 6.40 -7.90 -8.32
N LYS A 145 7.22 -8.71 -9.02
CA LYS A 145 8.06 -8.21 -10.12
C LYS A 145 7.24 -7.71 -11.30
N ASP A 146 6.15 -8.41 -11.63
CA ASP A 146 5.31 -8.08 -12.80
C ASP A 146 4.49 -6.81 -12.54
N THR A 147 4.14 -6.50 -11.29
CA THR A 147 3.50 -5.25 -10.89
C THR A 147 4.51 -4.11 -10.71
N LEU A 148 5.60 -4.33 -9.97
CA LEU A 148 6.53 -3.25 -9.63
C LEU A 148 7.45 -2.83 -10.76
N LYS A 149 7.84 -3.74 -11.67
CA LYS A 149 8.70 -3.38 -12.81
C LYS A 149 8.04 -2.32 -13.71
N PRO A 150 6.82 -2.51 -14.24
CA PRO A 150 6.14 -1.46 -15.00
C PRO A 150 5.86 -0.21 -14.17
N THR A 151 5.50 -0.36 -12.88
CA THR A 151 5.28 0.77 -11.99
C THR A 151 6.51 1.67 -11.88
N LEU A 152 7.69 1.10 -11.63
CA LEU A 152 8.94 1.86 -11.56
C LEU A 152 9.34 2.45 -12.91
N GLN A 153 9.03 1.79 -14.01
CA GLN A 153 9.36 2.25 -15.35
C GLN A 153 8.50 3.43 -15.81
N ILE A 154 7.22 3.47 -15.43
CA ILE A 154 6.20 4.39 -15.95
C ILE A 154 5.85 5.47 -14.92
N ILE A 155 5.53 5.07 -13.69
CA ILE A 155 5.17 5.98 -12.60
C ILE A 155 6.43 6.58 -11.98
N GLY A 156 7.39 5.74 -11.61
CA GLY A 156 8.65 6.13 -11.00
C GLY A 156 8.52 6.58 -9.55
N VAL A 157 9.69 6.88 -8.95
CA VAL A 157 9.84 7.34 -7.57
C VAL A 157 9.56 8.83 -7.48
N ASP A 158 8.80 9.27 -6.50
CA ASP A 158 8.64 10.69 -6.14
C ASP A 158 9.88 11.18 -5.38
N LYS A 159 10.78 11.81 -6.10
CA LYS A 159 12.06 12.30 -5.57
C LYS A 159 11.92 13.37 -4.49
N ASN A 160 10.74 13.98 -4.36
CA ASN A 160 10.47 14.95 -3.31
C ASN A 160 10.09 14.26 -1.99
N LYS A 161 9.63 12.99 -2.05
CA LYS A 161 9.17 12.22 -0.89
C LYS A 161 10.17 11.15 -0.45
N SER A 162 10.86 10.50 -1.41
CA SER A 162 11.78 9.40 -1.14
C SER A 162 12.76 9.20 -2.29
N ASN A 163 13.91 8.57 -2.02
CA ASN A 163 14.82 8.12 -3.08
C ASN A 163 14.54 6.70 -3.56
N ILE A 164 13.73 5.94 -2.81
CA ILE A 164 13.40 4.55 -3.09
C ILE A 164 11.88 4.33 -2.99
N VAL A 165 11.42 3.25 -3.60
CA VAL A 165 10.12 2.64 -3.28
C VAL A 165 10.33 1.66 -2.14
N SER A 166 9.46 1.74 -1.15
CA SER A 166 9.41 0.81 -0.02
C SER A 166 7.96 0.37 0.22
N SER A 167 7.77 -0.54 1.15
CA SER A 167 6.44 -1.04 1.48
C SER A 167 6.13 -0.94 2.97
N PHE A 168 4.85 -1.00 3.27
CA PHE A 168 4.38 -1.09 4.65
C PHE A 168 3.11 -1.93 4.73
N PHE A 169 2.82 -2.39 5.93
CA PHE A 169 1.53 -2.96 6.31
C PHE A 169 0.85 -2.05 7.33
N ILE A 170 -0.45 -1.86 7.17
CA ILE A 170 -1.28 -1.33 8.26
C ILE A 170 -1.81 -2.51 9.04
N MET A 171 -1.38 -2.60 10.30
CA MET A 171 -1.84 -3.62 11.24
C MET A 171 -2.98 -3.05 12.06
N GLU A 172 -4.21 -3.46 11.75
CA GLU A 172 -5.39 -3.10 12.54
C GLU A 172 -5.62 -4.15 13.62
N MET A 173 -5.54 -3.73 14.88
CA MET A 173 -5.70 -4.61 16.03
C MET A 173 -7.17 -4.99 16.24
N PRO A 174 -7.48 -6.23 16.67
CA PRO A 174 -8.85 -6.67 16.87
C PRO A 174 -9.55 -5.88 17.99
N GLU A 175 -10.84 -5.59 17.81
CA GLU A 175 -11.66 -4.87 18.79
C GLU A 175 -11.81 -5.63 20.13
N ASN A 176 -11.86 -6.96 20.07
CA ASN A 176 -12.12 -7.83 21.22
C ASN A 176 -10.86 -8.16 22.04
N ARG A 177 -9.79 -7.39 21.88
CA ARG A 177 -8.61 -7.55 22.72
C ARG A 177 -8.96 -7.27 24.19
N ASP A 178 -8.41 -8.06 25.10
CA ASP A 178 -8.60 -7.88 26.54
C ASP A 178 -8.06 -6.51 26.99
N ASN A 179 -8.96 -5.53 27.11
CA ASN A 179 -8.59 -4.15 27.48
C ASN A 179 -8.03 -4.04 28.91
N THR A 180 -8.23 -5.05 29.78
CA THR A 180 -7.65 -5.06 31.13
C THR A 180 -6.16 -5.31 31.13
N LYS A 181 -5.65 -5.92 30.02
CA LYS A 181 -4.22 -6.15 29.75
C LYS A 181 -3.74 -5.36 28.53
N ASN A 182 -4.54 -4.41 28.06
CA ASN A 182 -4.25 -3.71 26.83
C ASN A 182 -3.06 -2.77 27.01
N ILE A 183 -1.95 -3.18 26.45
CA ILE A 183 -0.68 -2.49 26.44
C ILE A 183 -0.58 -1.54 25.23
N LEU A 184 -1.39 -1.83 24.20
CA LEU A 184 -1.35 -1.09 22.94
C LEU A 184 -2.20 0.16 23.02
N LYS A 185 -1.61 1.29 22.66
CA LYS A 185 -2.23 2.62 22.75
C LYS A 185 -3.14 2.93 21.55
N TYR A 186 -2.88 2.32 20.40
CA TYR A 186 -3.56 2.58 19.14
C TYR A 186 -4.28 1.34 18.64
N ASP A 187 -5.25 1.54 17.76
CA ASP A 187 -5.91 0.46 17.03
C ASP A 187 -5.15 0.12 15.75
N GLU A 188 -4.48 1.09 15.13
CA GLU A 188 -3.72 0.92 13.89
C GLU A 188 -2.23 1.22 14.09
N TYR A 189 -1.38 0.39 13.47
CA TYR A 189 0.08 0.51 13.43
C TYR A 189 0.60 0.38 12.01
N ILE A 190 1.62 1.14 11.64
CA ILE A 190 2.43 0.86 10.45
C ILE A 190 3.64 0.01 10.81
N PHE A 191 3.84 -1.08 10.05
CA PHE A 191 5.02 -1.93 10.05
C PHE A 191 5.76 -1.77 8.73
N SER A 192 7.00 -1.25 8.72
CA SER A 192 7.76 -0.90 7.51
C SER A 192 9.29 -1.06 7.68
N ASP A 193 10.08 -1.46 6.67
CA ASP A 193 9.62 -2.17 5.50
C ASP A 193 9.38 -3.64 5.87
N ALA A 194 8.30 -4.19 5.37
CA ALA A 194 7.95 -5.57 5.70
C ALA A 194 7.58 -6.42 4.46
N GLY A 195 7.78 -5.88 3.24
CA GLY A 195 7.42 -6.58 2.01
C GLY A 195 8.33 -6.37 0.80
N LEU A 196 9.28 -5.41 0.79
CA LEU A 196 10.00 -5.05 -0.43
C LEU A 196 11.52 -4.92 -0.28
N VAL A 197 12.02 -4.12 0.65
CA VAL A 197 13.45 -3.80 0.77
C VAL A 197 14.14 -4.80 1.70
N GLU A 198 14.95 -5.69 1.12
CA GLU A 198 15.52 -6.83 1.86
C GLU A 198 16.44 -6.39 3.01
N ASN A 199 17.46 -5.59 2.71
CA ASN A 199 18.44 -5.11 3.69
C ASN A 199 18.76 -3.64 3.42
N PRO A 200 17.94 -2.72 3.95
CA PRO A 200 18.12 -1.30 3.71
C PRO A 200 19.42 -0.79 4.28
N THR A 201 20.08 0.12 3.55
CA THR A 201 21.18 0.92 4.08
C THR A 201 20.67 1.94 5.11
N GLU A 202 21.58 2.65 5.79
CA GLU A 202 21.21 3.74 6.70
C GLU A 202 20.35 4.80 6.02
N ASP A 203 20.73 5.24 4.80
CA ASP A 203 20.01 6.25 4.04
C ASP A 203 18.65 5.72 3.56
N GLN A 204 18.57 4.45 3.18
CA GLN A 204 17.30 3.82 2.83
C GLN A 204 16.36 3.69 4.04
N LEU A 205 16.91 3.40 5.25
CA LEU A 205 16.10 3.42 6.48
C LEU A 205 15.55 4.83 6.79
N VAL A 206 16.33 5.89 6.52
CA VAL A 206 15.85 7.27 6.62
C VAL A 206 14.68 7.52 5.67
N ASP A 207 14.81 7.12 4.39
CA ASP A 207 13.75 7.27 3.40
C ASP A 207 12.50 6.46 3.79
N ILE A 208 12.67 5.21 4.24
CA ILE A 208 11.57 4.36 4.71
C ILE A 208 10.84 5.02 5.89
N ALA A 209 11.58 5.52 6.88
CA ALA A 209 10.98 6.16 8.06
C ALA A 209 10.16 7.40 7.70
N LYS A 210 10.69 8.27 6.83
CA LYS A 210 9.98 9.46 6.34
C LYS A 210 8.72 9.10 5.57
N ALA A 211 8.83 8.15 4.65
CA ALA A 211 7.70 7.70 3.85
C ALA A 211 6.60 7.06 4.72
N SER A 212 6.99 6.19 5.68
CA SER A 212 6.05 5.51 6.58
C SER A 212 5.34 6.47 7.52
N ARG A 213 6.08 7.47 8.04
CA ARG A 213 5.51 8.55 8.83
C ARG A 213 4.42 9.30 8.05
N ASN A 214 4.73 9.71 6.81
CA ASN A 214 3.79 10.42 5.94
C ASN A 214 2.60 9.53 5.58
N SER A 215 2.82 8.23 5.33
CA SER A 215 1.76 7.26 5.06
C SER A 215 0.81 7.13 6.26
N TYR A 216 1.33 7.03 7.50
CA TYR A 216 0.51 6.99 8.71
C TYR A 216 -0.35 8.24 8.84
N GLU A 217 0.27 9.42 8.76
CA GLU A 217 -0.43 10.70 8.91
C GLU A 217 -1.47 10.92 7.81
N ASN A 218 -1.18 10.53 6.57
CA ASN A 218 -2.11 10.69 5.46
C ASN A 218 -3.28 9.69 5.51
N ILE A 219 -3.02 8.40 5.77
CA ILE A 219 -4.05 7.36 5.71
C ILE A 219 -4.86 7.32 7.00
N ILE A 220 -4.20 7.29 8.16
CA ILE A 220 -4.86 7.20 9.46
C ILE A 220 -5.39 8.57 9.91
N GLY A 221 -4.72 9.67 9.51
CA GLY A 221 -5.11 11.03 9.87
C GLY A 221 -4.72 11.43 11.30
N GLU A 222 -3.74 10.75 11.90
CA GLU A 222 -3.25 10.98 13.24
C GLU A 222 -1.75 11.22 13.24
N THR A 223 -1.20 11.79 14.30
CA THR A 223 0.23 12.04 14.43
C THR A 223 1.03 10.73 14.47
N SER A 224 2.03 10.61 13.62
CA SER A 224 2.97 9.50 13.65
C SER A 224 4.01 9.67 14.77
N TYR A 225 4.20 8.62 15.55
CA TYR A 225 5.31 8.43 16.47
C TYR A 225 6.15 7.26 15.96
N THR A 226 7.27 7.58 15.32
CA THR A 226 8.08 6.64 14.54
C THR A 226 9.22 6.08 15.37
N ALA A 227 9.22 4.76 15.59
CA ALA A 227 10.29 4.06 16.27
C ALA A 227 11.20 3.33 15.28
N MET A 228 12.50 3.60 15.33
CA MET A 228 13.55 2.88 14.62
C MET A 228 13.90 1.63 15.42
N LEU A 229 13.46 0.46 14.96
CA LEU A 229 13.52 -0.79 15.74
C LEU A 229 14.89 -1.48 15.68
N SER A 230 15.29 -2.04 16.80
CA SER A 230 16.47 -2.88 16.96
C SER A 230 16.26 -3.86 18.13
N TYR A 231 17.13 -4.83 18.28
CA TYR A 231 17.22 -5.61 19.52
C TYR A 231 17.93 -4.84 20.66
N SER A 232 18.44 -3.65 20.38
CA SER A 232 19.04 -2.70 21.34
C SER A 232 18.09 -1.55 21.65
N THR A 233 18.21 -0.96 22.83
CA THR A 233 17.55 0.28 23.24
C THR A 233 18.56 1.26 23.79
N MET A 234 18.69 2.43 23.16
CA MET A 234 19.51 3.57 23.62
C MET A 234 20.93 3.15 24.02
N GLY A 235 21.61 2.35 23.18
CA GLY A 235 22.99 1.91 23.41
C GLY A 235 23.13 0.70 24.33
N SER A 236 22.07 -0.07 24.58
CA SER A 236 22.15 -1.27 25.42
C SER A 236 22.98 -2.41 24.81
N ALA A 237 23.21 -2.37 23.49
CA ALA A 237 24.09 -3.28 22.77
C ALA A 237 24.91 -2.52 21.72
N SER A 238 26.00 -3.14 21.23
CA SER A 238 26.83 -2.60 20.15
C SER A 238 27.13 -3.68 19.13
N SER A 239 26.85 -3.38 17.87
CA SER A 239 27.18 -4.20 16.70
C SER A 239 26.91 -3.39 15.43
N PRO A 240 27.42 -3.81 14.25
CA PRO A 240 27.11 -3.15 12.99
C PRO A 240 25.61 -3.06 12.68
N LEU A 241 24.80 -4.04 13.16
CA LEU A 241 23.35 -4.01 13.00
C LEU A 241 22.70 -2.90 13.83
N VAL A 242 23.18 -2.67 15.05
CA VAL A 242 22.72 -1.60 15.94
C VAL A 242 23.17 -0.24 15.40
N GLU A 243 24.45 -0.13 15.02
CA GLU A 243 25.05 1.10 14.48
C GLU A 243 24.30 1.61 13.25
N LYS A 244 23.86 0.71 12.35
CA LYS A 244 23.03 1.04 11.18
C LYS A 244 21.78 1.80 11.60
N VAL A 245 21.05 1.30 12.59
CA VAL A 245 19.79 1.91 13.07
C VAL A 245 20.06 3.22 13.82
N GLN A 246 21.11 3.27 14.66
CA GLN A 246 21.53 4.49 15.35
C GLN A 246 21.90 5.60 14.37
N ASN A 247 22.68 5.27 13.35
CA ASN A 247 23.08 6.24 12.31
C ASN A 247 21.87 6.77 11.52
N ALA A 248 20.95 5.89 11.13
CA ALA A 248 19.70 6.32 10.47
C ALA A 248 18.87 7.23 11.38
N THR A 249 18.73 6.89 12.67
CA THR A 249 18.01 7.71 13.65
C THR A 249 18.67 9.07 13.84
N ARG A 250 20.00 9.12 13.91
CA ARG A 250 20.75 10.38 14.03
C ARG A 250 20.50 11.29 12.82
N LYS A 251 20.56 10.74 11.59
CA LYS A 251 20.27 11.49 10.34
C LYS A 251 18.86 12.07 10.36
N LEU A 252 17.84 11.30 10.77
CA LEU A 252 16.47 11.78 10.90
C LEU A 252 16.35 12.95 11.89
N LYS A 253 17.07 12.89 13.02
CA LYS A 253 17.10 13.98 14.01
C LYS A 253 17.83 15.22 13.50
N GLU A 254 18.95 15.04 12.78
CA GLU A 254 19.69 16.14 12.12
C GLU A 254 18.85 16.87 11.06
N GLU A 255 18.00 16.12 10.35
CA GLU A 255 17.00 16.68 9.42
C GLU A 255 15.75 17.27 10.12
N ASN A 256 15.71 17.28 11.45
CA ASN A 256 14.60 17.77 12.27
C ASN A 256 13.25 17.07 11.98
N ILE A 257 13.27 15.78 11.62
CA ILE A 257 12.03 15.01 11.47
C ILE A 257 11.37 14.83 12.85
N PRO A 258 10.14 15.33 13.04
CA PRO A 258 9.52 15.29 14.35
C PRO A 258 9.04 13.88 14.74
N ASN A 259 8.96 13.61 16.04
CA ASN A 259 8.42 12.38 16.62
C ASN A 259 9.10 11.10 16.07
N VAL A 260 10.42 11.14 15.87
CA VAL A 260 11.24 9.98 15.51
C VAL A 260 12.25 9.71 16.60
N ASP A 261 12.41 8.45 17.01
CA ASP A 261 13.44 8.06 17.97
C ASP A 261 13.89 6.61 17.75
N GLY A 262 15.05 6.27 18.33
CA GLY A 262 15.70 4.95 18.24
C GLY A 262 17.18 5.03 18.58
N GLU A 263 17.89 3.91 18.62
CA GLU A 263 17.28 2.58 18.38
C GLU A 263 16.44 2.14 19.61
N LEU A 264 15.34 1.46 19.33
CA LEU A 264 14.41 0.98 20.36
C LEU A 264 14.09 -0.51 20.15
N GLN A 265 14.08 -1.28 21.23
CA GLN A 265 13.41 -2.57 21.24
C GLN A 265 11.90 -2.37 21.09
N LEU A 266 11.19 -3.36 20.52
CA LEU A 266 9.76 -3.26 20.28
C LEU A 266 8.97 -2.97 21.57
N ASP A 267 9.28 -3.68 22.66
CA ASP A 267 8.62 -3.49 23.95
C ASP A 267 8.81 -2.05 24.50
N ALA A 268 10.03 -1.51 24.37
CA ALA A 268 10.32 -0.14 24.76
C ALA A 268 9.62 0.88 23.83
N ALA A 269 9.44 0.56 22.56
CA ALA A 269 8.77 1.44 21.60
C ALA A 269 7.27 1.61 21.90
N ILE A 270 6.57 0.53 22.29
CA ILE A 270 5.10 0.52 22.39
C ILE A 270 4.55 0.48 23.83
N MET A 271 5.38 0.10 24.84
CA MET A 271 4.93 -0.06 26.23
C MET A 271 5.48 1.06 27.12
N GLU A 272 4.58 1.87 27.66
CA GLU A 272 4.95 3.06 28.46
C GLU A 272 5.80 2.73 29.69
N ASP A 273 5.47 1.65 30.41
CA ASP A 273 6.20 1.26 31.62
C ASP A 273 7.64 0.81 31.31
N ILE A 274 7.84 0.11 30.19
CA ILE A 274 9.16 -0.30 29.74
C ILE A 274 9.95 0.91 29.24
N ALA A 275 9.31 1.81 28.50
CA ALA A 275 9.93 3.05 28.03
C ALA A 275 10.46 3.92 29.17
N LYS A 276 9.71 4.07 30.26
CA LYS A 276 10.14 4.81 31.47
C LYS A 276 11.44 4.29 32.07
N SER A 277 11.70 3.00 31.96
CA SER A 277 12.93 2.39 32.49
C SER A 277 14.06 2.37 31.49
N LYS A 278 13.79 1.98 30.23
CA LYS A 278 14.84 1.71 29.20
C LYS A 278 15.16 2.90 28.30
N ALA A 279 14.22 3.83 28.08
CA ALA A 279 14.34 4.92 27.12
C ALA A 279 13.97 6.28 27.73
N LYS A 280 14.57 6.61 28.88
CA LYS A 280 14.34 7.88 29.59
C LYS A 280 14.63 9.08 28.68
N GLY A 281 13.66 10.01 28.61
CA GLY A 281 13.78 11.23 27.82
C GLY A 281 13.34 11.10 26.35
N SER A 282 13.02 9.89 25.89
CA SER A 282 12.44 9.70 24.57
C SER A 282 11.02 10.28 24.50
N THR A 283 10.72 11.00 23.41
CA THR A 283 9.38 11.52 23.13
C THR A 283 8.54 10.55 22.32
N VAL A 284 9.07 9.41 21.93
CA VAL A 284 8.44 8.38 21.08
C VAL A 284 8.23 7.07 21.83
N ALA A 285 9.22 6.65 22.63
CA ALA A 285 9.15 5.39 23.36
C ALA A 285 7.88 5.31 24.24
N GLY A 286 7.24 4.14 24.24
CA GLY A 286 5.99 3.86 24.94
C GLY A 286 4.72 4.33 24.23
N LYS A 287 4.86 4.97 23.04
CA LYS A 287 3.71 5.45 22.25
C LYS A 287 3.95 5.40 20.74
N ALA A 288 4.90 4.61 20.29
CA ALA A 288 5.13 4.43 18.87
C ALA A 288 3.94 3.75 18.19
N ASN A 289 3.56 4.27 17.02
CA ASN A 289 2.52 3.71 16.14
C ASN A 289 3.04 3.43 14.72
N THR A 290 4.25 3.89 14.41
CA THR A 290 4.96 3.63 13.16
C THR A 290 6.27 2.94 13.50
N LEU A 291 6.40 1.68 13.10
CA LEU A 291 7.48 0.79 13.48
C LEU A 291 8.35 0.49 12.25
N ILE A 292 9.61 0.95 12.29
CA ILE A 292 10.58 0.78 11.20
C ILE A 292 11.51 -0.38 11.54
N PHE A 293 11.42 -1.45 10.75
CA PHE A 293 12.22 -2.66 10.94
C PHE A 293 13.60 -2.53 10.29
N PRO A 294 14.65 -3.11 10.90
CA PRO A 294 16.03 -2.97 10.41
C PRO A 294 16.30 -3.72 9.10
N ASP A 295 15.49 -4.73 8.79
CA ASP A 295 15.57 -5.54 7.58
C ASP A 295 14.25 -6.28 7.32
N LEU A 296 14.13 -6.86 6.12
CA LEU A 296 12.91 -7.53 5.67
C LEU A 296 12.58 -8.79 6.50
N ASN A 297 13.58 -9.53 7.00
CA ASN A 297 13.31 -10.71 7.83
C ASN A 297 12.56 -10.31 9.09
N ALA A 298 13.05 -9.27 9.79
CA ALA A 298 12.41 -8.78 11.00
C ALA A 298 10.99 -8.25 10.71
N GLY A 299 10.81 -7.45 9.65
CA GLY A 299 9.51 -6.88 9.27
C GLY A 299 8.51 -7.93 8.82
N ASN A 300 8.92 -8.82 7.91
CA ASN A 300 8.04 -9.85 7.34
C ASN A 300 7.60 -10.91 8.37
N ILE A 301 8.53 -11.37 9.20
CA ILE A 301 8.20 -12.28 10.31
C ILE A 301 7.32 -11.55 11.32
N GLY A 302 7.66 -10.30 11.66
CA GLY A 302 6.94 -9.50 12.65
C GLY A 302 5.47 -9.29 12.31
N TYR A 303 5.14 -8.82 11.10
CA TYR A 303 3.74 -8.61 10.76
C TYR A 303 2.94 -9.91 10.70
N LYS A 304 3.53 -11.01 10.19
CA LYS A 304 2.87 -12.31 10.16
C LYS A 304 2.60 -12.88 11.55
N LEU A 305 3.53 -12.69 12.49
CA LEU A 305 3.30 -13.08 13.88
C LEU A 305 2.10 -12.35 14.47
N VAL A 306 2.04 -11.03 14.30
CA VAL A 306 0.91 -10.23 14.80
C VAL A 306 -0.39 -10.61 14.11
N GLN A 307 -0.39 -10.75 12.78
CA GLN A 307 -1.56 -11.17 12.01
C GLN A 307 -2.10 -12.52 12.51
N ARG A 308 -1.22 -13.52 12.67
CA ARG A 308 -1.65 -14.90 12.97
C ARG A 308 -1.91 -15.16 14.45
N PHE A 309 -1.08 -14.62 15.35
CA PHE A 309 -1.22 -14.86 16.80
C PHE A 309 -2.16 -13.86 17.48
N ALA A 310 -2.19 -12.61 17.04
CA ALA A 310 -3.07 -11.59 17.61
C ALA A 310 -4.37 -11.42 16.82
N ASN A 311 -4.57 -12.17 15.73
CA ASN A 311 -5.74 -12.05 14.85
C ASN A 311 -5.97 -10.60 14.34
N ALA A 312 -4.87 -9.89 14.08
CA ALA A 312 -4.92 -8.55 13.52
C ALA A 312 -5.20 -8.60 12.00
N ASN A 313 -5.94 -7.63 11.48
CA ASN A 313 -6.00 -7.40 10.04
C ASN A 313 -4.66 -6.80 9.58
N ALA A 314 -4.15 -7.29 8.44
CA ALA A 314 -2.89 -6.82 7.86
C ALA A 314 -3.14 -6.36 6.42
N TYR A 315 -3.35 -5.05 6.24
CA TYR A 315 -3.53 -4.47 4.91
C TYR A 315 -2.17 -4.19 4.27
N GLY A 316 -1.88 -4.88 3.18
CA GLY A 316 -0.60 -4.72 2.49
C GLY A 316 -0.13 -5.98 1.76
N PRO A 317 1.09 -5.95 1.16
CA PRO A 317 2.00 -4.80 1.21
C PRO A 317 1.48 -3.59 0.43
N LEU A 318 1.59 -2.41 1.02
CA LEU A 318 1.23 -1.14 0.42
C LEU A 318 2.51 -0.41 -0.01
N CYS A 319 2.56 0.08 -1.24
CA CYS A 319 3.73 0.79 -1.76
C CYS A 319 3.72 2.26 -1.32
N GLN A 320 4.91 2.79 -1.05
CA GLN A 320 5.15 4.19 -0.74
C GLN A 320 6.39 4.73 -1.47
N GLY A 321 6.47 6.05 -1.62
CA GLY A 321 7.56 6.70 -2.37
C GLY A 321 7.35 6.75 -3.87
N LEU A 322 6.20 6.36 -4.39
CA LEU A 322 5.80 6.46 -5.80
C LEU A 322 5.16 7.82 -6.12
N ASN A 323 5.29 8.26 -7.39
CA ASN A 323 4.61 9.48 -7.85
C ASN A 323 3.07 9.36 -7.89
N MET A 324 2.54 8.15 -8.04
CA MET A 324 1.10 7.86 -8.02
C MET A 324 0.86 6.54 -7.29
N PRO A 325 -0.29 6.35 -6.63
CA PRO A 325 -0.57 5.14 -5.86
C PRO A 325 -0.69 3.90 -6.75
N VAL A 326 0.18 2.94 -6.54
CA VAL A 326 0.10 1.58 -7.10
C VAL A 326 0.41 0.62 -5.97
N ASN A 327 -0.51 -0.27 -5.64
CA ASN A 327 -0.33 -1.27 -4.61
C ASN A 327 -0.27 -2.68 -5.19
N ASP A 328 0.64 -3.48 -4.63
CA ASP A 328 0.90 -4.86 -5.03
C ASP A 328 0.37 -5.81 -3.95
N LEU A 329 -0.70 -6.53 -4.27
CA LEU A 329 -1.32 -7.50 -3.37
C LEU A 329 -0.43 -8.74 -3.17
N SER A 330 -0.66 -9.46 -2.09
CA SER A 330 -0.19 -10.84 -1.98
C SER A 330 -1.10 -11.77 -2.79
N ARG A 331 -0.56 -12.76 -3.48
CA ARG A 331 -1.35 -13.82 -4.14
C ARG A 331 -2.26 -14.59 -3.19
N GLY A 332 -2.00 -14.53 -1.89
CA GLY A 332 -2.85 -15.08 -0.85
C GLY A 332 -3.87 -14.11 -0.27
N SER A 333 -4.05 -12.93 -0.85
CA SER A 333 -5.03 -11.94 -0.40
C SER A 333 -6.46 -12.47 -0.52
N THR A 334 -7.26 -12.19 0.49
CA THR A 334 -8.70 -12.48 0.52
C THR A 334 -9.48 -11.35 -0.17
N VAL A 335 -10.77 -11.57 -0.39
CA VAL A 335 -11.69 -10.52 -0.88
C VAL A 335 -11.69 -9.30 0.05
N ASP A 336 -11.63 -9.52 1.37
CA ASP A 336 -11.58 -8.44 2.37
C ASP A 336 -10.28 -7.64 2.30
N ASP A 337 -9.15 -8.33 2.07
CA ASP A 337 -7.85 -7.65 1.89
C ASP A 337 -7.86 -6.77 0.65
N ILE A 338 -8.33 -7.29 -0.49
CA ILE A 338 -8.42 -6.55 -1.76
C ILE A 338 -9.33 -5.33 -1.60
N TYR A 339 -10.53 -5.54 -1.03
CA TYR A 339 -11.48 -4.46 -0.75
C TYR A 339 -10.85 -3.36 0.11
N GLY A 340 -10.15 -3.72 1.19
CA GLY A 340 -9.46 -2.76 2.05
C GLY A 340 -8.36 -2.00 1.31
N VAL A 341 -7.53 -2.70 0.51
CA VAL A 341 -6.44 -2.08 -0.26
C VAL A 341 -6.98 -1.12 -1.33
N ILE A 342 -8.14 -1.39 -1.96
CA ILE A 342 -8.78 -0.45 -2.89
C ILE A 342 -9.08 0.88 -2.19
N TYR A 343 -9.69 0.86 -1.00
CA TYR A 343 -10.00 2.06 -0.22
C TYR A 343 -8.75 2.80 0.24
N ILE A 344 -7.74 2.06 0.69
CA ILE A 344 -6.46 2.65 1.10
C ILE A 344 -5.76 3.32 -0.10
N THR A 345 -5.79 2.68 -1.28
CA THR A 345 -5.22 3.24 -2.52
C THR A 345 -5.91 4.55 -2.91
N ALA A 346 -7.23 4.63 -2.73
CA ALA A 346 -8.00 5.85 -2.99
C ALA A 346 -7.58 7.01 -2.07
N VAL A 347 -7.32 6.75 -0.79
CA VAL A 347 -6.83 7.79 0.14
C VAL A 347 -5.37 8.18 -0.14
N GLN A 348 -4.52 7.26 -0.60
CA GLN A 348 -3.15 7.57 -0.97
C GLN A 348 -3.05 8.55 -2.15
N SER A 349 -4.12 8.71 -2.95
CA SER A 349 -4.17 9.60 -4.11
C SER A 349 -4.47 11.07 -3.76
N ASN A 350 -4.72 11.38 -2.50
CA ASN A 350 -4.99 12.73 -1.98
C ASN A 350 -3.72 13.55 -1.74
#